data_8cf6c06270208615b0c05acdfe2e5ea5
#
_entry.id   8cf6c06270208615b0c05acdfe2e5ea5
#
_cell.length_a   1.000
_cell.length_b   1.000
_cell.length_c   1.000
_cell.angle_alpha   90.00
_cell.angle_beta   90.00
_cell.angle_gamma   90.00
#
_symmetry.space_group_name_H-M   'P 1'
#
loop_
_entity.id
_entity.type
_entity.pdbx_description
1 polymer ?
#
loop_
_entity_poly.entity_id
_entity_poly.type
_entity_poly.pdbx_seq_one_letter_code
_entity_poly.pdbx_strand_id
1 'polypeptide(L)'
;RDLVRSRGLGDVYKRQSVKPTGGIMPTEPGAALKTSLKVKAGERWQVELRPTQQSQAFRPEDMALDVVFRDEHLMVIHKPAGLVVHPAPGNWSGTLLNGLLAADAQAAMLPRAGIVHRLDKDTSGLMVVARSRTAMDRLVEMIARRDVNRQYAALAHRGWRGPARREVEAPTGRDPANRLRMAVVDLAHHAGKTASTTLDVLETVEQHCWVRCTLHTGRTHQIRVHMASLGHPLVGDALYGGMPAGGLSRQGLHAWRLAFEHPMTGEALCFYAELPQDMAQAGRFLGLSYNGVI
;
A
#
# COMPACT_ATOMS: atom_id res chain seq x y z
N ARG A 1 11.42 40.63 2.07
CA ARG A 1 12.57 39.71 2.33
C ARG A 1 12.20 38.38 2.98
N ASP A 2 10.94 38.14 3.38
CA ASP A 2 10.59 37.02 4.26
C ASP A 2 9.73 35.92 3.61
N LEU A 3 9.53 35.92 2.29
CA LEU A 3 8.72 34.93 1.59
C LEU A 3 9.47 33.68 1.08
N VAL A 4 10.76 33.51 1.41
CA VAL A 4 11.62 32.45 0.84
C VAL A 4 12.20 31.49 1.88
N ARG A 5 11.83 31.59 3.15
CA ARG A 5 12.39 30.72 4.20
C ARG A 5 11.34 29.99 5.05
N SER A 6 10.38 29.31 4.45
CA SER A 6 9.69 28.21 5.14
C SER A 6 10.17 26.87 4.57
N ARG A 7 10.99 26.16 5.33
CA ARG A 7 11.38 24.78 5.06
C ARG A 7 10.10 23.90 5.06
N GLY A 8 9.54 23.64 3.92
CA GLY A 8 8.34 22.80 3.76
C GLY A 8 7.46 23.18 2.56
N LEU A 9 7.49 24.41 2.11
CA LEU A 9 6.73 24.88 0.94
C LEU A 9 7.55 24.89 -0.36
N GLY A 10 8.87 24.75 -0.29
CA GLY A 10 9.78 24.87 -1.44
C GLY A 10 9.57 23.83 -2.54
N ASP A 11 9.07 22.65 -2.21
CA ASP A 11 8.88 21.58 -3.21
C ASP A 11 7.53 21.65 -3.93
N VAL A 12 6.52 22.25 -3.31
CA VAL A 12 5.18 22.41 -3.89
C VAL A 12 5.18 23.45 -5.02
N TYR A 13 6.07 24.42 -4.96
CA TYR A 13 6.10 25.56 -5.91
C TYR A 13 7.18 25.47 -7.01
N LYS A 14 7.91 24.39 -7.14
CA LYS A 14 9.00 24.23 -8.12
C LYS A 14 8.57 24.23 -9.60
N ARG A 15 7.28 24.30 -9.90
CA ARG A 15 6.74 24.31 -11.28
C ARG A 15 5.84 25.51 -11.57
N GLN A 16 6.11 26.65 -10.99
CA GLN A 16 5.40 27.89 -11.31
C GLN A 16 6.00 28.53 -12.56
N SER A 17 5.18 28.92 -13.53
CA SER A 17 5.62 29.80 -14.59
C SER A 17 5.52 31.24 -14.11
N VAL A 18 6.65 31.93 -14.02
CA VAL A 18 6.71 33.33 -13.65
C VAL A 18 7.03 34.11 -14.92
N LYS A 19 6.17 35.08 -15.28
CA LYS A 19 6.39 35.96 -16.42
C LYS A 19 6.51 37.42 -15.98
N PRO A 20 7.47 38.19 -16.48
CA PRO A 20 7.51 39.62 -16.23
C PRO A 20 6.36 40.35 -16.95
N THR A 21 5.67 41.24 -16.27
CA THR A 21 4.67 42.13 -16.84
C THR A 21 5.23 43.54 -16.94
N GLY A 22 5.68 43.91 -18.12
CA GLY A 22 6.17 45.27 -18.42
C GLY A 22 7.62 45.31 -18.90
N GLY A 23 7.79 45.49 -20.20
CA GLY A 23 8.96 46.04 -20.86
C GLY A 23 10.29 45.32 -20.71
N ILE A 24 10.46 44.20 -21.24
CA ILE A 24 11.56 43.44 -21.83
C ILE A 24 11.18 41.97 -21.73
N MET A 25 10.64 41.46 -22.82
CA MET A 25 10.33 40.02 -22.92
C MET A 25 11.64 39.23 -23.01
N PRO A 26 11.79 38.11 -22.27
CA PRO A 26 12.73 37.09 -22.68
C PRO A 26 12.30 36.57 -24.05
N THR A 27 13.21 36.49 -24.96
CA THR A 27 12.98 36.29 -26.40
C THR A 27 12.53 34.89 -26.79
N GLU A 28 12.21 34.01 -25.86
CA GLU A 28 11.68 32.68 -26.18
C GLU A 28 10.53 32.26 -25.23
N PRO A 29 9.40 31.79 -25.77
CA PRO A 29 8.32 31.19 -24.99
C PRO A 29 8.80 29.86 -24.42
N GLY A 30 8.98 29.77 -23.09
CA GLY A 30 9.33 28.53 -22.42
C GLY A 30 10.66 28.53 -21.65
N ALA A 31 11.43 29.60 -21.63
CA ALA A 31 12.63 29.69 -20.83
C ALA A 31 12.29 29.61 -19.34
N ALA A 32 12.71 28.53 -18.68
CA ALA A 32 12.58 28.36 -17.25
C ALA A 32 13.43 29.43 -16.52
N LEU A 33 12.79 30.32 -15.77
CA LEU A 33 13.48 31.31 -14.95
C LEU A 33 14.31 30.58 -13.90
N LYS A 34 15.58 30.97 -13.79
CA LYS A 34 16.44 30.43 -12.74
C LYS A 34 15.93 30.90 -11.37
N THR A 35 15.85 30.01 -10.38
CA THR A 35 15.47 30.34 -9.00
C THR A 35 16.38 31.38 -8.35
N SER A 36 17.54 31.63 -8.94
CA SER A 36 18.56 32.63 -8.53
C SER A 36 18.41 33.98 -9.24
N LEU A 37 17.33 34.21 -10.02
CA LEU A 37 17.12 35.49 -10.69
C LEU A 37 16.98 36.63 -9.68
N LYS A 38 17.79 37.66 -9.84
CA LYS A 38 17.71 38.88 -9.01
C LYS A 38 16.63 39.78 -9.60
N VAL A 39 15.61 40.04 -8.80
CA VAL A 39 14.53 40.99 -9.17
C VAL A 39 14.92 42.40 -8.75
N LYS A 40 14.57 43.42 -9.54
CA LYS A 40 14.81 44.81 -9.29
C LYS A 40 13.58 45.50 -8.71
N ALA A 41 13.76 46.57 -7.95
CA ALA A 41 12.66 47.37 -7.45
C ALA A 41 11.88 47.97 -8.63
N GLY A 42 10.53 47.87 -8.59
CA GLY A 42 9.64 48.36 -9.64
C GLY A 42 9.29 47.32 -10.73
N GLU A 43 9.95 46.17 -10.77
CA GLU A 43 9.53 45.09 -11.68
C GLU A 43 8.20 44.50 -11.23
N ARG A 44 7.32 44.24 -12.20
CA ARG A 44 6.06 43.53 -11.98
C ARG A 44 6.16 42.13 -12.56
N TRP A 45 5.74 41.13 -11.77
CA TRP A 45 5.77 39.73 -12.12
C TRP A 45 4.37 39.14 -12.05
N GLN A 46 3.95 38.47 -13.12
CA GLN A 46 2.74 37.68 -13.12
C GLN A 46 3.11 36.25 -12.76
N VAL A 47 2.57 35.75 -11.67
CA VAL A 47 2.77 34.35 -11.20
C VAL A 47 1.51 33.56 -11.50
N GLU A 48 1.62 32.59 -12.40
CA GLU A 48 0.57 31.63 -12.65
C GLU A 48 0.81 30.39 -11.75
N LEU A 49 -0.07 30.19 -10.79
CA LEU A 49 -0.02 29.01 -9.94
C LEU A 49 -0.61 27.82 -10.69
N ARG A 50 0.23 26.88 -11.09
CA ARG A 50 -0.22 25.63 -11.70
C ARG A 50 -0.33 24.54 -10.64
N PRO A 51 -1.45 23.80 -10.58
CA PRO A 51 -1.58 22.69 -9.68
C PRO A 51 -0.48 21.66 -9.96
N THR A 52 0.23 21.24 -8.93
CA THR A 52 1.18 20.11 -9.02
C THR A 52 0.41 18.80 -8.97
N GLN A 53 0.98 17.71 -9.45
CA GLN A 53 0.39 16.38 -9.29
C GLN A 53 0.12 16.07 -7.81
N GLN A 54 1.03 16.46 -6.93
CA GLN A 54 0.88 16.27 -5.49
C GLN A 54 -0.30 17.06 -4.90
N SER A 55 -0.56 18.30 -5.36
CA SER A 55 -1.70 19.09 -4.90
C SER A 55 -3.06 18.54 -5.36
N GLN A 56 -3.04 17.64 -6.33
CA GLN A 56 -4.23 16.97 -6.88
C GLN A 56 -4.39 15.54 -6.37
N ALA A 57 -3.54 15.08 -5.44
CA ALA A 57 -3.51 13.72 -4.95
C ALA A 57 -4.82 13.23 -4.28
N PHE A 58 -5.67 14.17 -3.84
CA PHE A 58 -6.95 13.87 -3.18
C PHE A 58 -8.16 14.21 -4.05
N ARG A 59 -8.02 14.16 -5.37
CA ARG A 59 -9.16 14.35 -6.27
C ARG A 59 -9.96 13.05 -6.39
N PRO A 60 -11.30 13.12 -6.38
CA PRO A 60 -12.13 11.99 -6.76
C PRO A 60 -11.81 11.54 -8.20
N GLU A 61 -11.65 10.24 -8.40
CA GLU A 61 -11.45 9.64 -9.72
C GLU A 61 -12.38 8.45 -9.86
N ASP A 62 -13.20 8.45 -10.90
CA ASP A 62 -14.14 7.36 -11.16
C ASP A 62 -13.35 6.09 -11.52
N MET A 63 -13.60 5.03 -10.74
CA MET A 63 -13.05 3.69 -10.99
C MET A 63 -13.97 2.62 -10.43
N ALA A 64 -13.99 1.47 -11.09
CA ALA A 64 -14.73 0.32 -10.60
C ALA A 64 -14.10 -0.20 -9.31
N LEU A 65 -14.85 -0.19 -8.22
CA LEU A 65 -14.47 -0.81 -6.95
C LEU A 65 -15.27 -2.10 -6.79
N ASP A 66 -14.57 -3.20 -6.59
CA ASP A 66 -15.19 -4.49 -6.27
C ASP A 66 -15.58 -4.50 -4.78
N VAL A 67 -16.85 -4.18 -4.51
CA VAL A 67 -17.42 -4.04 -3.16
C VAL A 67 -18.05 -5.36 -2.76
N VAL A 68 -17.42 -6.05 -1.80
CA VAL A 68 -17.89 -7.34 -1.25
C VAL A 68 -19.00 -7.14 -0.21
N PHE A 69 -18.91 -6.06 0.57
CA PHE A 69 -19.90 -5.72 1.60
C PHE A 69 -19.95 -4.21 1.78
N ARG A 70 -21.13 -3.68 2.06
CA ARG A 70 -21.34 -2.26 2.35
C ARG A 70 -22.55 -2.06 3.24
N ASP A 71 -22.37 -1.25 4.29
CA ASP A 71 -23.45 -0.72 5.12
C ASP A 71 -23.26 0.78 5.37
N GLU A 72 -23.95 1.33 6.37
CA GLU A 72 -23.83 2.74 6.77
C GLU A 72 -22.43 3.07 7.31
N HIS A 73 -21.74 2.13 7.95
CA HIS A 73 -20.58 2.38 8.79
C HIS A 73 -19.25 1.93 8.16
N LEU A 74 -19.28 0.89 7.34
CA LEU A 74 -18.08 0.34 6.73
C LEU A 74 -18.35 -0.25 5.33
N MET A 75 -17.27 -0.53 4.64
CA MET A 75 -17.25 -1.20 3.34
C MET A 75 -16.10 -2.22 3.36
N VAL A 76 -16.33 -3.40 2.84
CA VAL A 76 -15.26 -4.37 2.52
C VAL A 76 -15.11 -4.43 1.02
N ILE A 77 -13.91 -4.24 0.55
CA ILE A 77 -13.57 -4.24 -0.87
C ILE A 77 -12.55 -5.33 -1.19
N HIS A 78 -12.63 -5.85 -2.40
CA HIS A 78 -11.61 -6.71 -2.99
C HIS A 78 -10.69 -5.88 -3.89
N LYS A 79 -9.50 -5.56 -3.39
CA LYS A 79 -8.52 -4.74 -4.12
C LYS A 79 -7.82 -5.59 -5.21
N PRO A 80 -7.82 -5.19 -6.47
CA PRO A 80 -7.02 -5.86 -7.49
C PRO A 80 -5.51 -5.63 -7.25
N ALA A 81 -4.68 -6.53 -7.78
CA ALA A 81 -3.26 -6.28 -7.91
C ALA A 81 -2.99 -5.10 -8.86
N GLY A 82 -1.90 -4.37 -8.65
CA GLY A 82 -1.54 -3.19 -9.44
C GLY A 82 -2.13 -1.88 -8.91
N LEU A 83 -3.19 -1.91 -8.09
CA LEU A 83 -3.81 -0.72 -7.53
C LEU A 83 -3.07 -0.25 -6.25
N VAL A 84 -2.57 0.99 -6.28
CA VAL A 84 -1.97 1.66 -5.11
C VAL A 84 -3.06 2.12 -4.15
N VAL A 85 -2.88 1.93 -2.85
CA VAL A 85 -3.90 2.31 -1.85
C VAL A 85 -3.92 3.81 -1.59
N HIS A 86 -2.77 4.44 -1.40
CA HIS A 86 -2.65 5.88 -1.11
C HIS A 86 -1.74 6.59 -2.09
N PRO A 87 -2.01 7.84 -2.42
CA PRO A 87 -1.06 8.67 -3.17
C PRO A 87 0.31 8.71 -2.48
N ALA A 88 1.35 8.58 -3.28
CA ALA A 88 2.74 8.58 -2.85
C ALA A 88 3.65 9.09 -3.99
N PRO A 89 4.91 9.47 -3.73
CA PRO A 89 5.85 9.82 -4.77
C PRO A 89 5.88 8.79 -5.91
N GLY A 90 5.59 9.25 -7.13
CA GLY A 90 5.46 8.40 -8.33
C GLY A 90 4.04 7.88 -8.62
N ASN A 91 3.08 8.02 -7.68
CA ASN A 91 1.68 7.62 -7.86
C ASN A 91 0.78 8.63 -7.14
N TRP A 92 0.53 9.78 -7.76
CA TRP A 92 -0.26 10.86 -7.17
C TRP A 92 -1.76 10.79 -7.51
N SER A 93 -2.15 9.90 -8.43
CA SER A 93 -3.50 9.70 -8.94
C SER A 93 -3.75 8.22 -9.23
N GLY A 94 -4.98 7.84 -9.56
CA GLY A 94 -5.33 6.45 -9.86
C GLY A 94 -5.19 5.51 -8.67
N THR A 95 -5.36 6.02 -7.44
CA THR A 95 -5.23 5.22 -6.23
C THR A 95 -6.60 4.80 -5.70
N LEU A 96 -6.63 3.78 -4.84
CA LEU A 96 -7.85 3.39 -4.15
C LEU A 96 -8.51 4.57 -3.42
N LEU A 97 -7.70 5.43 -2.81
CA LEU A 97 -8.19 6.65 -2.14
C LEU A 97 -8.98 7.54 -3.11
N ASN A 98 -8.48 7.73 -4.34
CA ASN A 98 -9.17 8.53 -5.37
C ASN A 98 -10.50 7.89 -5.76
N GLY A 99 -10.53 6.56 -5.92
CA GLY A 99 -11.77 5.82 -6.21
C GLY A 99 -12.79 5.88 -5.08
N LEU A 100 -12.35 5.77 -3.82
CA LEU A 100 -13.23 5.89 -2.67
C LEU A 100 -13.85 7.30 -2.55
N LEU A 101 -13.08 8.35 -2.84
CA LEU A 101 -13.58 9.72 -2.88
C LEU A 101 -14.65 9.94 -3.95
N ALA A 102 -14.59 9.21 -5.07
CA ALA A 102 -15.61 9.27 -6.12
C ALA A 102 -16.85 8.42 -5.78
N ALA A 103 -16.62 7.21 -5.21
CA ALA A 103 -17.68 6.24 -4.97
C ALA A 103 -18.53 6.52 -3.72
N ASP A 104 -18.01 7.30 -2.76
CA ASP A 104 -18.70 7.58 -1.50
C ASP A 104 -18.50 9.02 -1.03
N ALA A 105 -19.58 9.80 -1.03
CA ALA A 105 -19.54 11.19 -0.56
C ALA A 105 -19.06 11.33 0.91
N GLN A 106 -19.29 10.31 1.74
CA GLN A 106 -18.82 10.29 3.13
C GLN A 106 -17.29 10.21 3.22
N ALA A 107 -16.64 9.60 2.23
CA ALA A 107 -15.19 9.41 2.21
C ALA A 107 -14.42 10.75 2.29
N ALA A 108 -14.95 11.82 1.69
CA ALA A 108 -14.34 13.16 1.74
C ALA A 108 -14.29 13.76 3.15
N MET A 109 -15.17 13.31 4.05
CA MET A 109 -15.26 13.78 5.44
C MET A 109 -14.33 12.99 6.38
N LEU A 110 -13.68 11.94 5.88
CA LEU A 110 -12.88 11.04 6.68
C LEU A 110 -11.38 11.19 6.34
N PRO A 111 -10.50 11.17 7.35
CA PRO A 111 -9.07 11.06 7.10
C PRO A 111 -8.76 9.89 6.15
N ARG A 112 -7.97 10.12 5.12
CA ARG A 112 -7.57 9.10 4.14
C ARG A 112 -8.75 8.37 3.48
N ALA A 113 -9.86 9.05 3.29
CA ALA A 113 -11.09 8.47 2.73
C ALA A 113 -11.60 7.22 3.50
N GLY A 114 -11.40 7.16 4.83
CA GLY A 114 -11.81 6.04 5.67
C GLY A 114 -10.88 4.82 5.65
N ILE A 115 -9.77 4.86 4.95
CA ILE A 115 -8.81 3.74 4.88
C ILE A 115 -8.09 3.59 6.22
N VAL A 116 -8.27 2.43 6.88
CA VAL A 116 -7.70 2.10 8.20
C VAL A 116 -6.48 1.18 8.14
N HIS A 117 -6.29 0.45 7.04
CA HIS A 117 -5.09 -0.36 6.76
C HIS A 117 -4.78 -0.40 5.27
N ARG A 118 -3.69 -1.05 4.89
CA ARG A 118 -3.27 -1.06 3.48
C ARG A 118 -2.78 -2.43 3.03
N LEU A 119 -2.88 -2.67 1.73
CA LEU A 119 -2.15 -3.69 0.98
C LEU A 119 -1.07 -3.01 0.11
N ASP A 120 -0.04 -3.75 -0.24
CA ASP A 120 0.95 -3.28 -1.21
C ASP A 120 0.31 -3.17 -2.61
N LYS A 121 0.92 -2.40 -3.52
CA LYS A 121 0.43 -2.19 -4.88
C LYS A 121 0.00 -3.51 -5.54
N ASP A 122 0.90 -4.48 -5.57
CA ASP A 122 0.71 -5.73 -6.30
C ASP A 122 0.16 -6.89 -5.43
N THR A 123 -0.17 -6.62 -4.17
CA THR A 123 -0.96 -7.53 -3.32
C THR A 123 -2.44 -7.31 -3.60
N SER A 124 -3.16 -8.39 -3.91
CA SER A 124 -4.61 -8.39 -4.10
C SER A 124 -5.35 -8.81 -2.84
N GLY A 125 -6.67 -8.63 -2.81
CA GLY A 125 -7.55 -9.21 -1.77
C GLY A 125 -8.29 -8.20 -0.92
N LEU A 126 -8.78 -8.67 0.21
CA LEU A 126 -9.76 -7.99 1.05
C LEU A 126 -9.16 -6.82 1.86
N MET A 127 -9.90 -5.74 1.89
CA MET A 127 -9.64 -4.58 2.74
C MET A 127 -10.95 -4.06 3.34
N VAL A 128 -10.92 -3.67 4.63
CA VAL A 128 -12.00 -2.90 5.25
C VAL A 128 -11.71 -1.41 5.20
N VAL A 129 -12.74 -0.63 4.88
CA VAL A 129 -12.74 0.83 4.80
C VAL A 129 -13.89 1.35 5.66
N ALA A 130 -13.63 2.34 6.50
CA ALA A 130 -14.67 3.00 7.29
C ALA A 130 -15.48 3.99 6.41
N ARG A 131 -16.78 4.10 6.68
CA ARG A 131 -17.69 5.07 6.06
C ARG A 131 -18.19 6.12 7.06
N SER A 132 -17.99 5.90 8.37
CA SER A 132 -18.29 6.86 9.42
C SER A 132 -17.07 7.09 10.31
N ARG A 133 -16.99 8.27 10.95
CA ARG A 133 -15.87 8.61 11.83
C ARG A 133 -15.77 7.65 13.01
N THR A 134 -16.91 7.34 13.64
CA THR A 134 -16.95 6.43 14.80
C THR A 134 -16.46 5.03 14.42
N ALA A 135 -16.92 4.49 13.27
CA ALA A 135 -16.44 3.19 12.79
C ALA A 135 -14.95 3.23 12.47
N MET A 136 -14.44 4.33 11.90
CA MET A 136 -13.01 4.48 11.62
C MET A 136 -12.17 4.40 12.89
N ASP A 137 -12.54 5.16 13.93
CA ASP A 137 -11.79 5.20 15.18
C ASP A 137 -11.80 3.81 15.86
N ARG A 138 -12.94 3.12 15.88
CA ARG A 138 -13.07 1.77 16.42
C ARG A 138 -12.28 0.73 15.61
N LEU A 139 -12.35 0.76 14.27
CA LEU A 139 -11.57 -0.15 13.43
C LEU A 139 -10.05 0.03 13.62
N VAL A 140 -9.58 1.28 13.77
CA VAL A 140 -8.17 1.57 14.08
C VAL A 140 -7.77 0.96 15.41
N GLU A 141 -8.63 1.08 16.44
CA GLU A 141 -8.40 0.47 17.76
C GLU A 141 -8.40 -1.06 17.69
N MET A 142 -9.37 -1.66 17.01
CA MET A 142 -9.45 -3.12 16.79
C MET A 142 -8.20 -3.66 16.08
N ILE A 143 -7.72 -2.96 15.05
CA ILE A 143 -6.47 -3.34 14.37
C ILE A 143 -5.27 -3.25 15.32
N ALA A 144 -5.21 -2.22 16.17
CA ALA A 144 -4.14 -2.06 17.15
C ALA A 144 -4.17 -3.15 18.23
N ARG A 145 -5.36 -3.59 18.66
CA ARG A 145 -5.58 -4.69 19.61
C ARG A 145 -5.45 -6.09 19.00
N ARG A 146 -5.30 -6.20 17.65
CA ARG A 146 -5.25 -7.47 16.91
C ARG A 146 -6.60 -8.19 16.81
N ASP A 147 -7.70 -7.48 16.99
CA ASP A 147 -9.07 -8.02 16.93
C ASP A 147 -9.58 -8.15 15.48
N VAL A 148 -8.81 -7.68 14.49
CA VAL A 148 -9.06 -7.89 13.06
C VAL A 148 -8.17 -9.01 12.56
N ASN A 149 -8.77 -10.17 12.28
CA ASN A 149 -8.06 -11.32 11.73
C ASN A 149 -7.87 -11.16 10.22
N ARG A 150 -6.62 -11.04 9.79
CA ARG A 150 -6.21 -10.85 8.39
C ARG A 150 -5.33 -12.01 7.96
N GLN A 151 -5.84 -12.83 7.04
CA GLN A 151 -5.10 -13.97 6.53
C GLN A 151 -4.80 -13.79 5.05
N TYR A 152 -3.61 -14.24 4.67
CA TYR A 152 -3.08 -14.14 3.32
C TYR A 152 -2.67 -15.52 2.82
N ALA A 153 -2.94 -15.78 1.54
CA ALA A 153 -2.32 -16.87 0.82
C ALA A 153 -1.02 -16.37 0.19
N ALA A 154 0.07 -17.05 0.46
CA ALA A 154 1.40 -16.75 -0.03
C ALA A 154 1.96 -17.92 -0.84
N LEU A 155 2.32 -17.67 -2.10
CA LEU A 155 3.04 -18.62 -2.95
C LEU A 155 4.52 -18.28 -2.89
N ALA A 156 5.36 -19.19 -2.40
CA ALA A 156 6.75 -18.94 -2.11
C ALA A 156 7.70 -19.93 -2.78
N HIS A 157 8.93 -19.49 -2.99
CA HIS A 157 10.03 -20.32 -3.47
C HIS A 157 10.55 -21.26 -2.39
N ARG A 158 11.09 -22.38 -2.82
CA ARG A 158 11.65 -23.49 -2.06
C ARG A 158 10.60 -24.27 -1.29
N GLY A 159 10.73 -25.58 -1.29
CA GLY A 159 9.91 -26.45 -0.48
C GLY A 159 10.14 -26.16 1.00
N TRP A 160 9.05 -26.12 1.75
CA TRP A 160 9.13 -25.86 3.17
C TRP A 160 9.76 -27.01 3.93
N ARG A 161 10.74 -26.69 4.75
CA ARG A 161 11.41 -27.66 5.64
C ARG A 161 11.30 -27.16 7.07
N GLY A 162 10.71 -27.96 7.94
CA GLY A 162 10.48 -27.60 9.34
C GLY A 162 9.02 -27.79 9.75
N PRO A 163 8.60 -27.27 10.90
CA PRO A 163 7.24 -27.45 11.40
C PRO A 163 6.22 -26.79 10.46
N ALA A 164 5.07 -27.44 10.28
CA ALA A 164 3.98 -26.96 9.43
C ALA A 164 3.40 -25.62 9.92
N ARG A 165 3.55 -25.30 11.21
CA ARG A 165 3.18 -24.02 11.81
C ARG A 165 4.40 -23.36 12.43
N ARG A 166 4.58 -22.07 12.14
CA ARG A 166 5.67 -21.25 12.67
C ARG A 166 5.20 -19.86 13.03
N GLU A 167 5.55 -19.40 14.21
CA GLU A 167 5.40 -18.02 14.62
C GLU A 167 6.69 -17.25 14.34
N VAL A 168 6.55 -16.08 13.70
CA VAL A 168 7.67 -15.20 13.35
C VAL A 168 7.49 -13.89 14.11
N GLU A 169 8.27 -13.73 15.16
CA GLU A 169 8.38 -12.49 15.93
C GLU A 169 9.69 -11.81 15.58
N ALA A 170 9.70 -11.06 14.46
CA ALA A 170 10.89 -10.44 13.93
C ALA A 170 10.62 -8.97 13.59
N PRO A 171 11.19 -8.02 14.36
CA PRO A 171 10.99 -6.60 14.11
C PRO A 171 11.40 -6.21 12.69
N THR A 172 10.63 -5.31 12.08
CA THR A 172 10.90 -4.81 10.73
C THR A 172 11.21 -3.33 10.73
N GLY A 173 12.20 -2.93 9.93
CA GLY A 173 12.64 -1.55 9.73
C GLY A 173 13.13 -1.32 8.31
N ARG A 174 13.62 -0.11 8.03
CA ARG A 174 14.33 0.16 6.76
C ARG A 174 15.60 -0.69 6.72
N ASP A 175 15.84 -1.33 5.57
CA ASP A 175 17.07 -2.08 5.36
C ASP A 175 18.29 -1.15 5.44
N PRO A 176 19.25 -1.38 6.36
CA PRO A 176 20.43 -0.54 6.49
C PRO A 176 21.29 -0.48 5.22
N ALA A 177 21.30 -1.58 4.44
CA ALA A 177 22.08 -1.69 3.21
C ALA A 177 21.32 -1.15 1.97
N ASN A 178 19.97 -1.15 2.00
CA ASN A 178 19.16 -0.67 0.88
C ASN A 178 17.89 0.03 1.37
N ARG A 179 17.91 1.36 1.43
CA ARG A 179 16.80 2.20 1.92
C ARG A 179 15.50 2.10 1.10
N LEU A 180 15.51 1.47 -0.06
CA LEU A 180 14.31 1.28 -0.88
C LEU A 180 13.43 0.11 -0.39
N ARG A 181 13.97 -0.77 0.45
CA ARG A 181 13.24 -1.93 0.98
C ARG A 181 13.22 -1.97 2.51
N MET A 182 12.43 -2.88 3.04
CA MET A 182 12.35 -3.21 4.46
C MET A 182 13.20 -4.45 4.73
N ALA A 183 13.61 -4.65 5.99
CA ALA A 183 14.31 -5.85 6.44
C ALA A 183 13.87 -6.20 7.87
N VAL A 184 14.15 -7.43 8.28
CA VAL A 184 14.21 -7.78 9.71
C VAL A 184 15.39 -7.04 10.30
N VAL A 185 15.17 -6.34 11.41
CA VAL A 185 16.19 -5.50 12.07
C VAL A 185 16.29 -5.82 13.55
N ASP A 186 17.48 -5.64 14.09
CA ASP A 186 17.68 -5.62 15.54
C ASP A 186 17.33 -4.22 16.08
N LEU A 187 16.34 -4.13 16.95
CA LEU A 187 15.89 -2.86 17.55
C LEU A 187 16.93 -2.23 18.48
N ALA A 188 17.93 -2.99 18.95
CA ALA A 188 19.04 -2.42 19.71
C ALA A 188 19.97 -1.52 18.86
N HIS A 189 20.02 -1.77 17.55
CA HIS A 189 20.96 -1.12 16.63
C HIS A 189 20.27 -0.33 15.51
N HIS A 190 19.00 -0.62 15.20
CA HIS A 190 18.31 -0.04 14.06
C HIS A 190 16.89 0.39 14.39
N ALA A 191 16.46 1.49 13.79
CA ALA A 191 15.08 1.95 13.90
C ALA A 191 14.13 0.95 13.22
N GLY A 192 13.11 0.50 13.96
CA GLY A 192 12.12 -0.46 13.49
C GLY A 192 10.92 -0.53 14.41
N LYS A 193 10.05 -1.49 14.13
CA LYS A 193 8.85 -1.78 14.94
C LYS A 193 8.70 -3.29 15.09
N THR A 194 8.22 -3.72 16.23
CA THR A 194 7.83 -5.12 16.44
C THR A 194 6.84 -5.58 15.38
N ALA A 195 7.05 -6.77 14.89
CA ALA A 195 6.20 -7.39 13.88
C ALA A 195 6.02 -8.88 14.21
N SER A 196 4.79 -9.37 14.07
CA SER A 196 4.43 -10.76 14.38
C SER A 196 3.51 -11.31 13.29
N THR A 197 3.86 -12.51 12.77
CA THR A 197 3.14 -13.24 11.73
C THR A 197 3.12 -14.73 12.09
N THR A 198 1.95 -15.36 12.05
CA THR A 198 1.86 -16.82 12.09
C THR A 198 1.84 -17.35 10.65
N LEU A 199 2.66 -18.34 10.38
CA LEU A 199 2.77 -19.05 9.11
C LEU A 199 2.26 -20.48 9.30
N ASP A 200 1.28 -20.90 8.50
CA ASP A 200 0.80 -22.28 8.41
C ASP A 200 1.04 -22.79 6.99
N VAL A 201 1.82 -23.85 6.84
CA VAL A 201 2.11 -24.46 5.54
C VAL A 201 0.87 -25.22 5.08
N LEU A 202 0.35 -24.85 3.92
CA LEU A 202 -0.84 -25.47 3.33
C LEU A 202 -0.46 -26.63 2.42
N GLU A 203 0.59 -26.43 1.62
CA GLU A 203 1.11 -27.43 0.71
C GLU A 203 2.57 -27.14 0.39
N THR A 204 3.38 -28.16 0.14
CA THR A 204 4.78 -28.02 -0.23
C THR A 204 5.17 -29.06 -1.27
N VAL A 205 5.95 -28.62 -2.25
CA VAL A 205 6.69 -29.45 -3.21
C VAL A 205 8.18 -29.13 -3.10
N GLU A 206 9.03 -29.75 -3.88
CA GLU A 206 10.48 -29.60 -3.76
C GLU A 206 10.96 -28.13 -3.85
N GLN A 207 10.40 -27.36 -4.78
CA GLN A 207 10.86 -26.01 -5.12
C GLN A 207 9.92 -24.89 -4.69
N HIS A 208 8.70 -25.19 -4.24
CA HIS A 208 7.67 -24.18 -3.93
C HIS A 208 6.77 -24.64 -2.79
N CYS A 209 6.10 -23.66 -2.16
CA CYS A 209 5.10 -23.94 -1.13
C CYS A 209 3.98 -22.90 -1.13
N TRP A 210 2.78 -23.33 -0.73
CA TRP A 210 1.69 -22.47 -0.30
C TRP A 210 1.72 -22.31 1.22
N VAL A 211 1.65 -21.07 1.67
CA VAL A 211 1.65 -20.73 3.09
C VAL A 211 0.50 -19.78 3.39
N ARG A 212 -0.29 -20.10 4.41
CA ARG A 212 -1.23 -19.18 5.01
C ARG A 212 -0.48 -18.30 6.01
N CYS A 213 -0.55 -16.99 5.82
CA CYS A 213 0.07 -16.01 6.70
C CYS A 213 -1.01 -15.26 7.48
N THR A 214 -1.04 -15.39 8.81
CA THR A 214 -1.93 -14.62 9.68
C THR A 214 -1.16 -13.43 10.25
N LEU A 215 -1.62 -12.21 9.95
CA LEU A 215 -1.00 -10.98 10.44
C LEU A 215 -1.51 -10.59 11.82
N HIS A 216 -0.62 -10.53 12.81
CA HIS A 216 -0.90 -9.92 14.13
C HIS A 216 -0.54 -8.43 14.15
N THR A 217 0.40 -8.01 13.32
CA THR A 217 0.76 -6.61 13.07
C THR A 217 0.71 -6.33 11.56
N GLY A 218 0.66 -5.06 11.14
CA GLY A 218 0.58 -4.68 9.73
C GLY A 218 1.70 -3.72 9.34
N ARG A 219 2.97 -4.17 9.35
CA ARG A 219 4.11 -3.35 8.94
C ARG A 219 4.27 -3.39 7.42
N THR A 220 4.91 -2.36 6.87
CA THR A 220 5.20 -2.28 5.44
C THR A 220 5.93 -3.54 4.99
N HIS A 221 5.41 -4.23 3.97
CA HIS A 221 5.97 -5.45 3.36
C HIS A 221 6.18 -6.62 4.37
N GLN A 222 5.47 -6.65 5.50
CA GLN A 222 5.78 -7.54 6.62
C GLN A 222 5.89 -9.02 6.22
N ILE A 223 4.87 -9.59 5.55
CA ILE A 223 4.89 -11.00 5.11
C ILE A 223 6.05 -11.23 4.15
N ARG A 224 6.26 -10.34 3.20
CA ARG A 224 7.33 -10.44 2.19
C ARG A 224 8.71 -10.50 2.84
N VAL A 225 8.95 -9.63 3.83
CA VAL A 225 10.19 -9.56 4.61
C VAL A 225 10.35 -10.81 5.47
N HIS A 226 9.33 -11.22 6.21
CA HIS A 226 9.37 -12.41 7.06
C HIS A 226 9.64 -13.68 6.25
N MET A 227 8.92 -13.88 5.14
CA MET A 227 9.13 -15.04 4.25
C MET A 227 10.53 -15.05 3.62
N ALA A 228 11.01 -13.91 3.16
CA ALA A 228 12.36 -13.80 2.61
C ALA A 228 13.45 -14.06 3.67
N SER A 229 13.28 -13.57 4.90
CA SER A 229 14.23 -13.80 6.01
C SER A 229 14.34 -15.27 6.41
N LEU A 230 13.28 -16.05 6.17
CA LEU A 230 13.27 -17.50 6.39
C LEU A 230 13.82 -18.29 5.18
N GLY A 231 14.23 -17.62 4.12
CA GLY A 231 14.73 -18.26 2.89
C GLY A 231 13.62 -18.66 1.91
N HIS A 232 12.37 -18.24 2.13
CA HIS A 232 11.22 -18.52 1.28
C HIS A 232 10.66 -17.22 0.66
N PRO A 233 11.41 -16.49 -0.21
CA PRO A 233 10.88 -15.29 -0.85
C PRO A 233 9.64 -15.65 -1.67
N LEU A 234 8.67 -14.72 -1.75
CA LEU A 234 7.45 -14.97 -2.53
C LEU A 234 7.78 -15.04 -4.02
N VAL A 235 7.09 -15.91 -4.74
CA VAL A 235 7.18 -15.97 -6.20
C VAL A 235 6.86 -14.60 -6.79
N GLY A 236 7.68 -14.12 -7.72
CA GLY A 236 7.52 -12.84 -8.40
C GLY A 236 7.86 -11.61 -7.56
N ASP A 237 8.36 -11.77 -6.33
CA ASP A 237 8.76 -10.65 -5.47
C ASP A 237 10.24 -10.27 -5.68
N ALA A 238 10.53 -9.64 -6.81
CA ALA A 238 11.90 -9.26 -7.17
C ALA A 238 12.60 -8.39 -6.11
N LEU A 239 11.85 -7.58 -5.35
CA LEU A 239 12.43 -6.71 -4.31
C LEU A 239 13.07 -7.52 -3.17
N TYR A 240 12.53 -8.70 -2.88
CA TYR A 240 12.99 -9.59 -1.81
C TYR A 240 13.59 -10.91 -2.31
N GLY A 241 13.99 -10.95 -3.57
CA GLY A 241 14.72 -12.08 -4.15
C GLY A 241 13.85 -13.22 -4.70
N GLY A 242 12.54 -12.97 -4.85
CA GLY A 242 11.63 -13.91 -5.49
C GLY A 242 11.59 -13.72 -7.00
N MET A 243 12.04 -14.71 -7.74
CA MET A 243 12.01 -14.71 -9.20
C MET A 243 10.58 -15.00 -9.71
N PRO A 244 10.20 -14.54 -10.91
CA PRO A 244 9.00 -15.01 -11.57
C PRO A 244 9.01 -16.53 -11.77
N ALA A 245 7.89 -17.19 -11.53
CA ALA A 245 7.71 -18.62 -11.76
C ALA A 245 6.23 -18.95 -12.02
N GLY A 246 5.95 -20.01 -12.76
CA GLY A 246 4.59 -20.43 -13.10
C GLY A 246 3.78 -19.40 -13.87
N GLY A 247 4.43 -18.42 -14.53
CA GLY A 247 3.77 -17.30 -15.20
C GLY A 247 3.46 -16.11 -14.29
N LEU A 248 3.73 -16.19 -12.99
CA LEU A 248 3.49 -15.11 -12.02
C LEU A 248 4.70 -14.18 -11.93
N SER A 249 4.52 -12.89 -12.25
CA SER A 249 5.57 -11.86 -12.27
C SER A 249 5.42 -10.79 -11.18
N ARG A 250 4.36 -10.84 -10.38
CA ARG A 250 4.13 -10.03 -9.17
C ARG A 250 4.27 -10.87 -7.92
N GLN A 251 4.44 -10.24 -6.74
CA GLN A 251 4.47 -11.00 -5.51
C GLN A 251 3.23 -11.91 -5.37
N GLY A 252 3.45 -13.19 -5.20
CA GLY A 252 2.44 -14.22 -4.95
C GLY A 252 1.82 -14.05 -3.57
N LEU A 253 1.04 -12.98 -3.37
CA LEU A 253 0.41 -12.63 -2.09
C LEU A 253 -1.01 -12.12 -2.30
N HIS A 254 -1.95 -12.71 -1.55
CA HIS A 254 -3.38 -12.40 -1.65
C HIS A 254 -4.03 -12.39 -0.26
N ALA A 255 -4.69 -11.30 0.11
CA ALA A 255 -5.48 -11.18 1.34
C ALA A 255 -6.83 -11.90 1.13
N TRP A 256 -6.85 -13.20 1.42
CA TRP A 256 -7.97 -14.08 1.08
C TRP A 256 -9.07 -14.14 2.14
N ARG A 257 -8.75 -13.84 3.42
CA ARG A 257 -9.72 -13.87 4.51
C ARG A 257 -9.58 -12.64 5.39
N LEU A 258 -10.71 -12.03 5.73
CA LEU A 258 -10.84 -10.90 6.64
C LEU A 258 -12.00 -11.16 7.59
N ALA A 259 -11.72 -11.21 8.92
CA ALA A 259 -12.75 -11.45 9.91
C ALA A 259 -12.57 -10.53 11.12
N PHE A 260 -13.67 -9.98 11.60
CA PHE A 260 -13.71 -9.04 12.74
C PHE A 260 -15.15 -8.89 13.24
N GLU A 261 -15.33 -8.37 14.45
CA GLU A 261 -16.63 -7.95 14.93
C GLU A 261 -17.00 -6.59 14.33
N HIS A 262 -18.23 -6.44 13.86
CA HIS A 262 -18.69 -5.17 13.30
C HIS A 262 -18.57 -4.06 14.36
N PRO A 263 -17.86 -2.94 14.08
CA PRO A 263 -17.49 -1.95 15.09
C PRO A 263 -18.69 -1.25 15.75
N MET A 264 -19.88 -1.27 15.14
CA MET A 264 -21.06 -0.60 15.67
C MET A 264 -22.09 -1.57 16.24
N THR A 265 -22.30 -2.73 15.60
CA THR A 265 -23.33 -3.70 16.01
C THR A 265 -22.79 -4.85 16.86
N GLY A 266 -21.47 -5.13 16.82
CA GLY A 266 -20.87 -6.29 17.49
C GLY A 266 -21.09 -7.61 16.73
N GLU A 267 -21.75 -7.60 15.58
CA GLU A 267 -21.94 -8.80 14.75
C GLU A 267 -20.62 -9.34 14.23
N ALA A 268 -20.43 -10.66 14.29
CA ALA A 268 -19.24 -11.31 13.76
C ALA A 268 -19.30 -11.35 12.22
N LEU A 269 -18.35 -10.67 11.59
CA LEU A 269 -18.23 -10.62 10.13
C LEU A 269 -17.03 -11.45 9.67
N CYS A 270 -17.21 -12.23 8.60
CA CYS A 270 -16.14 -13.01 7.99
C CYS A 270 -16.31 -13.03 6.47
N PHE A 271 -15.29 -12.55 5.77
CA PHE A 271 -15.26 -12.43 4.31
C PHE A 271 -14.13 -13.27 3.74
N TYR A 272 -14.38 -13.84 2.57
CA TYR A 272 -13.42 -14.62 1.81
C TYR A 272 -13.31 -14.07 0.39
N ALA A 273 -12.11 -14.11 -0.17
CA ALA A 273 -11.84 -13.81 -1.56
C ALA A 273 -11.13 -15.00 -2.20
N GLU A 274 -11.61 -15.46 -3.34
CA GLU A 274 -10.98 -16.52 -4.10
C GLU A 274 -9.58 -16.13 -4.55
N LEU A 275 -8.70 -17.12 -4.71
CA LEU A 275 -7.37 -16.89 -5.28
C LEU A 275 -7.51 -16.24 -6.67
N PRO A 276 -6.80 -15.15 -6.95
CA PRO A 276 -6.80 -14.58 -8.29
C PRO A 276 -6.22 -15.56 -9.30
N GLN A 277 -6.76 -15.51 -10.52
CA GLN A 277 -6.48 -16.48 -11.58
C GLN A 277 -4.99 -16.68 -11.85
N ASP A 278 -4.19 -15.60 -11.84
CA ASP A 278 -2.74 -15.64 -12.03
C ASP A 278 -2.02 -16.47 -10.94
N MET A 279 -2.42 -16.31 -9.67
CA MET A 279 -1.85 -17.08 -8.56
C MET A 279 -2.30 -18.54 -8.60
N ALA A 280 -3.59 -18.80 -8.89
CA ALA A 280 -4.11 -20.15 -8.99
C ALA A 280 -3.48 -20.93 -10.16
N GLN A 281 -3.29 -20.28 -11.31
CA GLN A 281 -2.59 -20.87 -12.46
C GLN A 281 -1.11 -21.13 -12.14
N ALA A 282 -0.43 -20.17 -11.53
CA ALA A 282 0.97 -20.34 -11.14
C ALA A 282 1.15 -21.52 -10.19
N GLY A 283 0.30 -21.64 -9.16
CA GLY A 283 0.36 -22.78 -8.23
C GLY A 283 0.25 -24.12 -8.95
N ARG A 284 -0.75 -24.29 -9.82
CA ARG A 284 -0.91 -25.52 -10.63
C ARG A 284 0.32 -25.81 -11.50
N PHE A 285 0.85 -24.78 -12.15
CA PHE A 285 2.03 -24.93 -13.03
C PHE A 285 3.28 -25.36 -12.25
N LEU A 286 3.36 -24.98 -10.98
CA LEU A 286 4.45 -25.31 -10.07
C LEU A 286 4.23 -26.65 -9.33
N GLY A 287 3.20 -27.41 -9.69
CA GLY A 287 2.92 -28.73 -9.12
C GLY A 287 2.19 -28.69 -7.77
N LEU A 288 1.61 -27.55 -7.43
CA LEU A 288 0.81 -27.36 -6.21
C LEU A 288 -0.67 -27.50 -6.54
N SER A 289 -1.38 -28.33 -5.80
CA SER A 289 -2.80 -28.67 -6.02
C SER A 289 -3.77 -27.79 -5.21
N TYR A 290 -3.25 -27.04 -4.24
CA TYR A 290 -4.03 -26.17 -3.39
C TYR A 290 -4.88 -25.19 -4.23
N ASN A 291 -6.19 -25.25 -4.09
CA ASN A 291 -7.16 -24.53 -4.91
C ASN A 291 -7.83 -23.34 -4.22
N GLY A 292 -7.31 -22.92 -3.04
CA GLY A 292 -7.83 -21.77 -2.30
C GLY A 292 -9.06 -22.07 -1.43
N VAL A 293 -9.51 -23.30 -1.36
CA VAL A 293 -10.51 -23.72 -0.37
C VAL A 293 -9.78 -24.03 0.93
N ILE A 294 -9.91 -23.16 1.91
CA ILE A 294 -9.30 -23.30 3.26
C ILE A 294 -10.41 -23.54 4.28
#